data_f3a0f7840f4de32f98ae4453419b2bf3
#
_entry.id   f3a0f7840f4de32f98ae4453419b2bf3
#
_cell.length_a   1.000
_cell.length_b   1.000
_cell.length_c   1.000
_cell.angle_alpha   90.00
_cell.angle_beta   90.00
_cell.angle_gamma   90.00
#
_symmetry.space_group_name_H-M   'P 1'
#
loop_
_entity.id
_entity.type
_entity.pdbx_description
1 polymer ?
#
loop_
_entity_poly.entity_id
_entity_poly.type
_entity_poly.pdbx_seq_one_letter_code
_entity_poly.pdbx_strand_id
1 'polypeptide(L)'
;RTVAVPDGFNLSTAIDYSDVAVLINNQSEASRTIGWAFVNARNISAERVFIFDNSSTPTGETINREKFDTYFLDPFRAMLSTYNGTDINYLVSTKGVPLRISGGNNKASFDQEISLVGGSYDAEIGTDWWGTHGYGPLAGKELKEFTRDGYGFFLVTRLTGYTVETAQGLIEKANNSYGARGTHVLDLATNRNDTGYKFWND
;
A
#
# COMPACT_ATOMS: atom_id res chain seq x y z
N ARG A 1 1.99 28.82 2.24
CA ARG A 1 2.93 28.64 1.11
C ARG A 1 2.19 27.97 -0.04
N THR A 2 2.21 28.56 -1.22
CA THR A 2 1.72 27.91 -2.43
C THR A 2 2.87 27.05 -2.95
N VAL A 3 2.73 25.74 -2.89
CA VAL A 3 3.71 24.84 -3.52
C VAL A 3 3.43 24.89 -5.02
N ALA A 4 4.37 25.36 -5.80
CA ALA A 4 4.28 25.31 -7.25
C ALA A 4 4.39 23.85 -7.70
N VAL A 5 3.48 23.42 -8.59
CA VAL A 5 3.62 22.13 -9.26
C VAL A 5 4.88 22.22 -10.14
N PRO A 6 5.82 21.26 -10.02
CA PRO A 6 7.04 21.28 -10.85
C PRO A 6 6.70 21.29 -12.34
N ASP A 7 7.49 22.02 -13.13
CA ASP A 7 7.38 22.02 -14.59
C ASP A 7 7.56 20.59 -15.13
N GLY A 8 6.61 20.13 -15.93
CA GLY A 8 6.58 18.76 -16.46
C GLY A 8 5.59 17.82 -15.78
N PHE A 9 4.95 18.24 -14.69
CA PHE A 9 3.85 17.48 -14.09
C PHE A 9 2.58 17.71 -14.91
N ASN A 10 2.26 16.76 -15.78
CA ASN A 10 1.04 16.85 -16.60
C ASN A 10 -0.16 16.29 -15.83
N LEU A 11 -0.92 17.16 -15.19
CA LEU A 11 -2.17 16.80 -14.50
C LEU A 11 -3.33 16.47 -15.45
N SER A 12 -3.11 16.50 -16.75
CA SER A 12 -4.14 16.33 -17.76
C SER A 12 -4.28 14.92 -18.31
N THR A 13 -3.38 14.00 -17.94
CA THR A 13 -3.51 12.59 -18.32
C THR A 13 -4.56 11.90 -17.49
N ALA A 14 -5.44 11.15 -18.13
CA ALA A 14 -6.35 10.25 -17.43
C ALA A 14 -5.55 9.38 -16.47
N ILE A 15 -6.03 9.25 -15.23
CA ILE A 15 -5.36 8.40 -14.23
C ILE A 15 -5.34 6.99 -14.80
N ASP A 16 -4.15 6.48 -15.04
CA ASP A 16 -3.91 5.11 -15.46
C ASP A 16 -3.61 4.25 -14.22
N TYR A 17 -4.27 3.11 -14.11
CA TYR A 17 -4.05 2.12 -13.05
C TYR A 17 -3.32 0.88 -13.59
N SER A 18 -2.61 1.03 -14.71
CA SER A 18 -1.87 -0.08 -15.35
C SER A 18 -0.71 -0.60 -14.52
N ASP A 19 -0.23 0.16 -13.55
CA ASP A 19 0.85 -0.19 -12.63
C ASP A 19 0.37 -0.48 -11.19
N VAL A 20 -0.95 -0.65 -11.00
CA VAL A 20 -1.57 -0.93 -9.72
C VAL A 20 -1.99 -2.39 -9.62
N ALA A 21 -1.65 -3.06 -8.53
CA ALA A 21 -2.15 -4.38 -8.18
C ALA A 21 -2.95 -4.35 -6.88
N VAL A 22 -3.90 -5.28 -6.75
CA VAL A 22 -4.82 -5.37 -5.61
C VAL A 22 -4.60 -6.66 -4.85
N LEU A 23 -4.48 -6.57 -3.52
CA LEU A 23 -4.33 -7.70 -2.62
C LEU A 23 -5.68 -8.04 -1.97
N ILE A 24 -6.20 -9.23 -2.24
CA ILE A 24 -7.49 -9.71 -1.73
C ILE A 24 -7.28 -10.94 -0.86
N ASN A 25 -7.79 -10.90 0.37
CA ASN A 25 -7.92 -12.08 1.21
C ASN A 25 -9.27 -12.76 0.92
N ASN A 26 -9.26 -13.91 0.24
CA ASN A 26 -10.47 -14.60 -0.17
C ASN A 26 -11.29 -15.18 1.00
N GLN A 27 -10.69 -15.32 2.18
CA GLN A 27 -11.41 -15.76 3.38
C GLN A 27 -12.15 -14.62 4.09
N SER A 28 -11.89 -13.37 3.71
CA SER A 28 -12.57 -12.18 4.24
C SER A 28 -13.61 -11.65 3.25
N GLU A 29 -14.88 -11.68 3.65
CA GLU A 29 -15.97 -11.10 2.85
C GLU A 29 -15.72 -9.59 2.59
N ALA A 30 -15.27 -8.86 3.61
CA ALA A 30 -14.94 -7.46 3.47
C ALA A 30 -13.84 -7.23 2.42
N SER A 31 -12.78 -8.05 2.43
CA SER A 31 -11.68 -7.95 1.48
C SER A 31 -12.16 -8.21 0.05
N ARG A 32 -12.96 -9.26 -0.16
CA ARG A 32 -13.53 -9.57 -1.47
C ARG A 32 -14.41 -8.41 -1.99
N THR A 33 -15.35 -7.97 -1.15
CA THR A 33 -16.32 -6.93 -1.54
C THR A 33 -15.63 -5.62 -1.90
N ILE A 34 -14.70 -5.15 -1.07
CA ILE A 34 -13.97 -3.90 -1.30
C ILE A 34 -12.98 -4.05 -2.47
N GLY A 35 -12.24 -5.15 -2.50
CA GLY A 35 -11.23 -5.39 -3.54
C GLY A 35 -11.85 -5.43 -4.94
N TRP A 36 -12.89 -6.22 -5.12
CA TRP A 36 -13.58 -6.30 -6.41
C TRP A 36 -14.30 -5.01 -6.80
N ALA A 37 -14.85 -4.28 -5.83
CA ALA A 37 -15.42 -2.95 -6.10
C ALA A 37 -14.34 -1.98 -6.64
N PHE A 38 -13.13 -2.00 -6.06
CA PHE A 38 -12.03 -1.17 -6.52
C PHE A 38 -11.51 -1.61 -7.90
N VAL A 39 -11.29 -2.92 -8.09
CA VAL A 39 -10.87 -3.50 -9.38
C VAL A 39 -11.81 -3.08 -10.51
N ASN A 40 -13.12 -3.22 -10.30
CA ASN A 40 -14.13 -2.85 -11.29
C ASN A 40 -14.17 -1.32 -11.53
N ALA A 41 -14.11 -0.52 -10.47
CA ALA A 41 -14.18 0.94 -10.57
C ALA A 41 -12.95 1.55 -11.26
N ARG A 42 -11.82 0.87 -11.26
CA ARG A 42 -10.55 1.31 -11.84
C ARG A 42 -10.13 0.52 -13.07
N ASN A 43 -10.96 -0.41 -13.52
CA ASN A 43 -10.68 -1.28 -14.69
C ASN A 43 -9.31 -1.98 -14.58
N ILE A 44 -8.97 -2.48 -13.37
CA ILE A 44 -7.72 -3.18 -13.13
C ILE A 44 -7.80 -4.57 -13.75
N SER A 45 -6.77 -4.95 -14.51
CA SER A 45 -6.69 -6.27 -15.14
C SER A 45 -6.67 -7.40 -14.11
N ALA A 46 -7.35 -8.51 -14.40
CA ALA A 46 -7.43 -9.66 -13.50
C ALA A 46 -6.07 -10.26 -13.14
N GLU A 47 -5.08 -10.16 -14.01
CA GLU A 47 -3.71 -10.61 -13.76
C GLU A 47 -2.99 -9.80 -12.67
N ARG A 48 -3.48 -8.59 -12.34
CA ARG A 48 -2.98 -7.73 -11.27
C ARG A 48 -3.80 -7.85 -9.97
N VAL A 49 -4.65 -8.86 -9.89
CA VAL A 49 -5.40 -9.16 -8.65
C VAL A 49 -4.76 -10.36 -7.98
N PHE A 50 -4.03 -10.13 -6.91
CA PHE A 50 -3.38 -11.17 -6.13
C PHE A 50 -4.31 -11.65 -5.01
N ILE A 51 -4.73 -12.91 -5.08
CA ILE A 51 -5.73 -13.49 -4.19
C ILE A 51 -5.07 -14.49 -3.25
N PHE A 52 -5.17 -14.24 -1.95
CA PHE A 52 -4.79 -15.19 -0.91
C PHE A 52 -5.96 -16.15 -0.66
N ASP A 53 -5.92 -17.33 -1.26
CA ASP A 53 -7.07 -18.24 -1.39
C ASP A 53 -6.97 -19.51 -0.52
N ASN A 54 -5.96 -19.66 0.31
CA ASN A 54 -5.88 -20.79 1.21
C ASN A 54 -7.04 -20.73 2.23
N SER A 55 -7.77 -21.82 2.44
CA SER A 55 -8.91 -21.88 3.34
C SER A 55 -8.57 -21.55 4.80
N SER A 56 -7.30 -21.65 5.18
CA SER A 56 -6.78 -21.32 6.51
C SER A 56 -6.18 -19.90 6.59
N THR A 57 -6.27 -19.10 5.51
CA THR A 57 -5.76 -17.73 5.52
C THR A 57 -6.44 -16.91 6.62
N PRO A 58 -5.69 -16.33 7.56
CA PRO A 58 -6.27 -15.61 8.69
C PRO A 58 -6.92 -14.30 8.26
N THR A 59 -8.05 -13.95 8.91
CA THR A 59 -8.81 -12.72 8.67
C THR A 59 -8.67 -11.69 9.79
N GLY A 60 -7.93 -12.01 10.85
CA GLY A 60 -7.70 -11.13 11.98
C GLY A 60 -6.76 -9.97 11.63
N GLU A 61 -6.94 -8.84 12.30
CA GLU A 61 -6.10 -7.64 12.10
C GLU A 61 -4.65 -7.85 12.55
N THR A 62 -4.41 -8.74 13.50
CA THR A 62 -3.06 -9.08 13.98
C THR A 62 -2.80 -10.57 13.81
N ILE A 63 -1.71 -10.90 13.15
CA ILE A 63 -1.25 -12.27 12.95
C ILE A 63 0.19 -12.41 13.46
N ASN A 64 0.63 -13.63 13.72
CA ASN A 64 2.03 -13.88 14.04
C ASN A 64 2.89 -14.01 12.76
N ARG A 65 4.20 -14.02 12.93
CA ARG A 65 5.18 -14.13 11.83
C ARG A 65 4.95 -15.39 10.98
N GLU A 66 4.80 -16.54 11.61
CA GLU A 66 4.57 -17.81 10.91
C GLU A 66 3.34 -17.77 9.98
N LYS A 67 2.23 -17.20 10.47
CA LYS A 67 1.02 -17.04 9.65
C LYS A 67 1.22 -16.01 8.52
N PHE A 68 1.98 -14.96 8.76
CA PHE A 68 2.32 -14.01 7.71
C PHE A 68 3.13 -14.72 6.61
N ASP A 69 4.19 -15.41 6.98
CA ASP A 69 5.06 -16.09 6.02
C ASP A 69 4.28 -17.13 5.22
N THR A 70 3.52 -18.00 5.89
CA THR A 70 2.82 -19.13 5.27
C THR A 70 1.66 -18.69 4.37
N TYR A 71 0.85 -17.72 4.80
CA TYR A 71 -0.42 -17.39 4.14
C TYR A 71 -0.39 -16.14 3.28
N PHE A 72 0.64 -15.32 3.41
CA PHE A 72 0.74 -14.06 2.66
C PHE A 72 2.07 -13.91 1.94
N LEU A 73 3.20 -14.00 2.63
CA LEU A 73 4.50 -13.74 2.04
C LEU A 73 4.87 -14.74 0.95
N ASP A 74 4.87 -16.04 1.28
CA ASP A 74 5.23 -17.10 0.32
C ASP A 74 4.23 -17.17 -0.85
N PRO A 75 2.89 -17.12 -0.62
CA PRO A 75 1.94 -17.03 -1.72
C PRO A 75 2.12 -15.79 -2.58
N PHE A 76 2.42 -14.63 -2.00
CA PHE A 76 2.64 -13.41 -2.77
C PHE A 76 3.90 -13.49 -3.62
N ARG A 77 4.99 -14.03 -3.09
CA ARG A 77 6.21 -14.31 -3.87
C ARG A 77 5.93 -15.26 -5.03
N ALA A 78 5.17 -16.34 -4.79
CA ALA A 78 4.78 -17.27 -5.84
C ALA A 78 3.94 -16.60 -6.94
N MET A 79 2.95 -15.78 -6.57
CA MET A 79 2.13 -15.04 -7.53
C MET A 79 2.97 -14.03 -8.33
N LEU A 80 3.87 -13.30 -7.67
CA LEU A 80 4.78 -12.37 -8.36
C LEU A 80 5.73 -13.08 -9.32
N SER A 81 6.21 -14.27 -8.98
CA SER A 81 7.11 -15.03 -9.85
C SER A 81 6.45 -15.56 -11.12
N THR A 82 5.13 -15.71 -11.09
CA THR A 82 4.32 -16.12 -12.26
C THR A 82 3.78 -14.93 -13.05
N TYR A 83 3.78 -13.75 -12.47
CA TYR A 83 3.38 -12.52 -13.14
C TYR A 83 4.48 -12.08 -14.11
N ASN A 84 4.16 -12.02 -15.40
CA ASN A 84 5.12 -11.70 -16.46
C ASN A 84 5.39 -10.19 -16.64
N GLY A 85 4.77 -9.33 -15.84
CA GLY A 85 4.95 -7.88 -15.88
C GLY A 85 5.94 -7.39 -14.82
N THR A 86 6.72 -6.39 -15.16
CA THR A 86 7.61 -5.68 -14.22
C THR A 86 7.06 -4.29 -13.85
N ASP A 87 5.86 -4.00 -14.32
CA ASP A 87 5.25 -2.67 -14.34
C ASP A 87 4.43 -2.34 -13.08
N ILE A 88 4.31 -3.26 -12.10
CA ILE A 88 3.61 -2.98 -10.86
C ILE A 88 4.48 -2.10 -9.95
N ASN A 89 3.99 -0.90 -9.66
CA ASN A 89 4.61 0.05 -8.74
C ASN A 89 3.83 0.18 -7.42
N TYR A 90 2.50 0.01 -7.48
CA TYR A 90 1.59 0.26 -6.38
C TYR A 90 0.82 -1.00 -6.00
N LEU A 91 0.71 -1.24 -4.69
CA LEU A 91 -0.15 -2.29 -4.14
C LEU A 91 -1.28 -1.67 -3.33
N VAL A 92 -2.49 -2.13 -3.57
CA VAL A 92 -3.66 -1.76 -2.77
C VAL A 92 -4.05 -2.94 -1.91
N SER A 93 -3.82 -2.85 -0.60
CA SER A 93 -4.33 -3.82 0.37
C SER A 93 -5.74 -3.43 0.82
N THR A 94 -6.58 -4.42 1.13
CA THR A 94 -7.99 -4.21 1.47
C THR A 94 -8.28 -4.52 2.94
N LYS A 95 -9.37 -3.97 3.49
CA LYS A 95 -9.91 -4.38 4.79
C LYS A 95 -10.11 -5.90 4.81
N GLY A 96 -9.59 -6.58 5.85
CA GLY A 96 -9.61 -8.05 5.94
C GLY A 96 -8.30 -8.73 5.51
N VAL A 97 -7.36 -7.96 4.95
CA VAL A 97 -5.94 -8.28 4.96
C VAL A 97 -5.37 -7.79 6.30
N PRO A 98 -4.50 -8.55 6.99
CA PRO A 98 -3.99 -8.16 8.31
C PRO A 98 -3.32 -6.78 8.32
N LEU A 99 -3.35 -6.11 9.48
CA LEU A 99 -2.69 -4.82 9.69
C LEU A 99 -1.29 -4.99 10.27
N ARG A 100 -1.15 -5.95 11.20
CA ARG A 100 0.03 -6.10 12.05
C ARG A 100 0.55 -7.52 12.08
N ILE A 101 1.86 -7.63 12.16
CA ILE A 101 2.57 -8.88 12.38
C ILE A 101 3.15 -8.82 13.80
N SER A 102 2.72 -9.74 14.66
CA SER A 102 3.19 -9.85 16.04
C SER A 102 4.27 -10.92 16.18
N GLY A 103 5.11 -10.78 17.20
CA GLY A 103 6.15 -11.76 17.55
C GLY A 103 7.54 -11.36 17.05
N GLY A 104 8.55 -11.80 17.81
CA GLY A 104 9.93 -11.41 17.59
C GLY A 104 10.23 -9.96 18.00
N ASN A 105 11.42 -9.50 17.70
CA ASN A 105 11.85 -8.12 17.98
C ASN A 105 11.24 -7.11 16.99
N ASN A 106 10.58 -7.59 15.96
CA ASN A 106 10.12 -6.79 14.83
C ASN A 106 8.60 -6.66 14.82
N LYS A 107 8.13 -5.55 15.31
CA LYS A 107 6.73 -5.14 15.23
C LYS A 107 6.54 -4.41 13.91
N ALA A 108 6.31 -5.17 12.85
CA ALA A 108 6.09 -4.60 11.53
C ALA A 108 4.61 -4.50 11.19
N SER A 109 4.26 -3.55 10.36
CA SER A 109 2.96 -3.58 9.70
C SER A 109 3.00 -4.56 8.53
N PHE A 110 1.87 -5.17 8.22
CA PHE A 110 1.72 -6.02 7.06
C PHE A 110 2.14 -5.27 5.77
N ASP A 111 1.66 -4.04 5.61
CA ASP A 111 1.91 -3.24 4.41
C ASP A 111 3.41 -2.91 4.23
N GLN A 112 4.12 -2.65 5.32
CA GLN A 112 5.57 -2.44 5.28
C GLN A 112 6.32 -3.68 4.79
N GLU A 113 5.99 -4.85 5.33
CA GLU A 113 6.68 -6.09 4.97
C GLU A 113 6.40 -6.50 3.51
N ILE A 114 5.14 -6.40 3.09
CA ILE A 114 4.74 -6.70 1.71
C ILE A 114 5.38 -5.73 0.71
N SER A 115 5.63 -4.48 1.11
CA SER A 115 6.25 -3.50 0.22
C SER A 115 7.64 -3.91 -0.24
N LEU A 116 8.38 -4.68 0.56
CA LEU A 116 9.76 -5.07 0.28
C LEU A 116 9.88 -6.29 -0.65
N VAL A 117 8.79 -7.04 -0.84
CA VAL A 117 8.81 -8.35 -1.52
C VAL A 117 9.32 -8.22 -2.97
N GLY A 118 10.32 -9.04 -3.28
CA GLY A 118 10.92 -9.12 -4.62
C GLY A 118 11.60 -7.82 -5.08
N GLY A 119 11.83 -6.87 -4.19
CA GLY A 119 12.58 -5.64 -4.43
C GLY A 119 14.02 -5.73 -3.92
N SER A 120 14.73 -4.60 -3.95
CA SER A 120 16.12 -4.52 -3.47
C SER A 120 16.29 -4.82 -1.98
N TYR A 121 15.21 -4.75 -1.22
CA TYR A 121 15.17 -4.94 0.23
C TYR A 121 14.44 -6.22 0.65
N ASP A 122 14.21 -7.16 -0.25
CA ASP A 122 13.50 -8.42 0.07
C ASP A 122 14.16 -9.22 1.20
N ALA A 123 15.49 -9.18 1.29
CA ALA A 123 16.24 -9.83 2.37
C ALA A 123 16.06 -9.19 3.75
N GLU A 124 15.49 -7.98 3.79
CA GLU A 124 15.23 -7.25 5.04
C GLU A 124 13.84 -7.53 5.62
N ILE A 125 13.03 -8.34 4.95
CA ILE A 125 11.71 -8.76 5.45
C ILE A 125 11.91 -9.49 6.80
N GLY A 126 11.16 -9.07 7.81
CA GLY A 126 11.29 -9.60 9.17
C GLY A 126 12.39 -8.94 10.00
N THR A 127 13.12 -7.97 9.46
CA THR A 127 14.09 -7.15 10.20
C THR A 127 13.47 -5.81 10.62
N ASP A 128 14.22 -5.01 11.39
CA ASP A 128 13.84 -3.62 11.72
C ASP A 128 14.30 -2.65 10.62
N TRP A 129 13.97 -2.97 9.37
CA TRP A 129 14.42 -2.20 8.21
C TRP A 129 13.99 -0.72 8.31
N TRP A 130 12.74 -0.49 8.67
CA TRP A 130 12.19 0.86 8.80
C TRP A 130 12.81 1.66 9.93
N GLY A 131 13.18 0.99 11.02
CA GLY A 131 13.91 1.60 12.12
C GLY A 131 15.36 1.96 11.75
N THR A 132 16.01 1.14 10.94
CA THR A 132 17.41 1.35 10.52
C THR A 132 17.56 2.33 9.37
N HIS A 133 16.56 2.42 8.48
CA HIS A 133 16.59 3.32 7.30
C HIS A 133 15.95 4.69 7.57
N GLY A 134 15.54 4.97 8.79
CA GLY A 134 15.01 6.25 9.22
C GLY A 134 13.67 6.58 8.54
N TYR A 135 13.55 7.79 7.99
CA TYR A 135 12.32 8.29 7.38
C TYR A 135 12.01 7.70 5.99
N GLY A 136 12.64 6.60 5.70
CA GLY A 136 12.42 5.84 4.48
C GLY A 136 13.26 6.31 3.30
N PRO A 137 13.31 5.47 2.26
CA PRO A 137 14.16 5.68 1.10
C PRO A 137 13.73 6.86 0.20
N LEU A 138 12.57 7.45 0.47
CA LEU A 138 12.07 8.62 -0.26
C LEU A 138 12.57 9.94 0.32
N ALA A 139 13.07 9.93 1.58
CA ALA A 139 13.54 11.14 2.24
C ALA A 139 14.74 11.74 1.50
N GLY A 140 14.68 13.03 1.18
CA GLY A 140 15.76 13.76 0.49
C GLY A 140 15.92 13.37 -0.98
N LYS A 141 15.04 12.60 -1.57
CA LYS A 141 15.06 12.32 -3.01
C LYS A 141 14.42 13.48 -3.78
N GLU A 142 14.91 13.70 -5.00
CA GLU A 142 14.24 14.58 -5.94
C GLU A 142 12.80 14.08 -6.20
N LEU A 143 11.89 15.02 -6.43
CA LEU A 143 10.53 14.70 -6.87
C LEU A 143 10.59 14.09 -8.27
N LYS A 144 10.64 12.77 -8.32
CA LYS A 144 10.57 11.96 -9.54
C LYS A 144 9.34 11.07 -9.46
N GLU A 145 8.86 10.67 -10.61
CA GLU A 145 7.86 9.63 -10.68
C GLU A 145 8.35 8.37 -9.94
N PHE A 146 7.50 7.83 -9.10
CA PHE A 146 7.83 6.63 -8.35
C PHE A 146 7.80 5.42 -9.29
N THR A 147 8.88 4.64 -9.24
CA THR A 147 8.91 3.30 -9.85
C THR A 147 9.52 2.32 -8.86
N ARG A 148 8.96 1.12 -8.80
CA ARG A 148 9.49 0.04 -7.95
C ARG A 148 10.96 -0.24 -8.24
N ASP A 149 11.34 -0.28 -9.51
CA ASP A 149 12.72 -0.53 -9.92
C ASP A 149 13.67 0.58 -9.48
N GLY A 150 13.21 1.83 -9.52
CA GLY A 150 14.02 2.98 -9.10
C GLY A 150 14.23 3.07 -7.60
N TYR A 151 13.29 2.57 -6.80
CA TYR A 151 13.32 2.68 -5.34
C TYR A 151 13.53 1.35 -4.63
N GLY A 152 13.33 0.23 -5.30
CA GLY A 152 13.59 -1.12 -4.79
C GLY A 152 12.48 -1.67 -3.88
N PHE A 153 11.29 -1.09 -3.88
CA PHE A 153 10.12 -1.55 -3.11
C PHE A 153 8.82 -1.07 -3.75
N PHE A 154 7.69 -1.67 -3.35
CA PHE A 154 6.36 -1.20 -3.75
C PHE A 154 5.88 -0.05 -2.86
N LEU A 155 5.13 0.90 -3.42
CA LEU A 155 4.27 1.75 -2.61
C LEU A 155 2.97 1.01 -2.28
N VAL A 156 2.71 0.83 -0.99
CA VAL A 156 1.50 0.14 -0.52
C VAL A 156 0.54 1.14 0.09
N THR A 157 -0.69 1.12 -0.37
CA THR A 157 -1.81 1.86 0.22
C THR A 157 -2.88 0.91 0.70
N ARG A 158 -3.67 1.33 1.68
CA ARG A 158 -4.72 0.50 2.25
C ARG A 158 -6.10 1.12 2.05
N LEU A 159 -6.96 0.36 1.38
CA LEU A 159 -8.36 0.71 1.22
C LEU A 159 -9.18 0.10 2.35
N THR A 160 -9.47 0.91 3.34
CA THR A 160 -10.16 0.50 4.57
C THR A 160 -11.11 1.58 5.06
N GLY A 161 -12.04 1.20 5.94
CA GLY A 161 -13.00 2.07 6.61
C GLY A 161 -13.53 1.36 7.85
N TYR A 162 -14.39 2.02 8.62
CA TYR A 162 -15.06 1.38 9.76
C TYR A 162 -15.90 0.19 9.31
N THR A 163 -16.66 0.39 8.24
CA THR A 163 -17.50 -0.65 7.62
C THR A 163 -17.06 -0.86 6.16
N VAL A 164 -17.63 -1.87 5.52
CA VAL A 164 -17.43 -2.13 4.08
C VAL A 164 -17.98 -0.96 3.26
N GLU A 165 -19.14 -0.45 3.62
CA GLU A 165 -19.82 0.66 2.94
C GLU A 165 -18.99 1.95 3.00
N THR A 166 -18.35 2.22 4.16
CA THR A 166 -17.46 3.40 4.26
C THR A 166 -16.22 3.27 3.38
N ALA A 167 -15.65 2.08 3.26
CA ALA A 167 -14.53 1.83 2.35
C ALA A 167 -14.93 1.94 0.89
N GLN A 168 -16.10 1.39 0.50
CA GLN A 168 -16.64 1.56 -0.85
C GLN A 168 -16.98 3.03 -1.16
N GLY A 169 -17.50 3.76 -0.19
CA GLY A 169 -17.75 5.19 -0.32
C GLY A 169 -16.49 6.02 -0.63
N LEU A 170 -15.29 5.57 -0.24
CA LEU A 170 -14.04 6.21 -0.64
C LEU A 170 -13.78 6.04 -2.15
N ILE A 171 -14.12 4.88 -2.71
CA ILE A 171 -13.97 4.61 -4.15
C ILE A 171 -14.86 5.56 -4.95
N GLU A 172 -16.11 5.71 -4.54
CA GLU A 172 -17.08 6.60 -5.18
C GLU A 172 -16.68 8.08 -5.06
N LYS A 173 -16.26 8.50 -3.85
CA LYS A 173 -15.80 9.87 -3.61
C LYS A 173 -14.57 10.21 -4.45
N ALA A 174 -13.63 9.28 -4.59
CA ALA A 174 -12.46 9.48 -5.44
C ALA A 174 -12.83 9.67 -6.91
N ASN A 175 -13.84 8.96 -7.42
CA ASN A 175 -14.37 9.18 -8.78
C ASN A 175 -14.94 10.58 -8.96
N ASN A 176 -15.67 11.06 -7.96
CA ASN A 176 -16.36 12.35 -8.00
C ASN A 176 -15.43 13.54 -7.70
N SER A 177 -14.24 13.29 -7.16
CA SER A 177 -13.28 14.34 -6.79
C SER A 177 -12.17 14.57 -7.82
N TYR A 178 -12.21 13.88 -8.95
CA TYR A 178 -11.24 14.08 -10.03
C TYR A 178 -11.27 15.54 -10.51
N GLY A 179 -10.11 16.19 -10.45
CA GLY A 179 -9.97 17.61 -10.78
C GLY A 179 -10.49 18.58 -9.70
N ALA A 180 -11.02 18.07 -8.57
CA ALA A 180 -11.42 18.91 -7.46
C ALA A 180 -10.19 19.59 -6.83
N ARG A 181 -10.37 20.85 -6.43
CA ARG A 181 -9.37 21.61 -5.68
C ARG A 181 -9.85 21.78 -4.25
N GLY A 182 -8.95 21.74 -3.30
CA GLY A 182 -9.27 21.90 -1.89
C GLY A 182 -8.10 22.45 -1.09
N THR A 183 -8.36 22.77 0.18
CA THR A 183 -7.34 23.15 1.14
C THR A 183 -6.81 21.89 1.81
N HIS A 184 -5.50 21.68 1.78
CA HIS A 184 -4.85 20.69 2.61
C HIS A 184 -4.65 21.28 4.01
N VAL A 185 -5.20 20.63 5.02
CA VAL A 185 -4.99 20.99 6.42
C VAL A 185 -3.97 20.03 7.00
N LEU A 186 -2.80 20.52 7.33
CA LEU A 186 -1.79 19.79 8.10
C LEU A 186 -1.97 20.17 9.56
N ASP A 187 -2.40 19.22 10.38
CA ASP A 187 -2.61 19.43 11.81
C ASP A 187 -1.42 18.86 12.60
N LEU A 188 -0.76 19.73 13.35
CA LEU A 188 0.29 19.36 14.28
C LEU A 188 -0.33 18.90 15.60
N ALA A 189 -0.36 17.59 15.83
CA ALA A 189 -0.81 17.06 17.09
C ALA A 189 0.06 17.54 18.26
N THR A 190 -0.57 18.11 19.31
CA THR A 190 0.07 18.80 20.44
C THR A 190 1.11 17.97 21.19
N ASN A 191 1.03 16.65 21.14
CA ASN A 191 1.95 15.73 21.84
C ASN A 191 3.00 15.12 20.89
N ARG A 192 3.09 15.58 19.66
CA ARG A 192 3.95 15.03 18.63
C ARG A 192 4.89 16.09 18.07
N ASN A 193 5.74 16.58 18.96
CA ASN A 193 6.65 17.70 18.67
C ASN A 193 8.11 17.26 18.58
N ASP A 194 8.36 15.98 18.29
CA ASP A 194 9.72 15.49 18.00
C ASP A 194 10.17 15.84 16.59
N THR A 195 11.45 15.62 16.33
CA THR A 195 12.08 16.00 15.05
C THR A 195 11.42 15.34 13.83
N GLY A 196 10.88 14.12 13.99
CA GLY A 196 10.22 13.39 12.91
C GLY A 196 8.92 14.04 12.46
N TYR A 197 8.18 14.62 13.40
CA TYR A 197 6.91 15.30 13.08
C TYR A 197 7.11 16.72 12.57
N LYS A 198 8.18 17.39 12.99
CA LYS A 198 8.52 18.74 12.49
C LYS A 198 8.83 18.73 11.00
N PHE A 199 9.43 17.65 10.50
CA PHE A 199 9.77 17.50 9.09
C PHE A 199 8.54 17.59 8.14
N TRP A 200 7.35 17.20 8.61
CA TRP A 200 6.11 17.28 7.82
C TRP A 200 5.47 18.67 7.82
N ASN A 201 5.96 19.58 8.65
CA ASN A 201 5.41 20.94 8.82
C ASN A 201 6.27 22.03 8.17
N ASP A 202 7.47 21.73 7.73
CA ASP A 202 8.38 22.65 7.04
C ASP A 202 8.25 22.53 5.52
#